data_5d847375148a72861ca4b5bdea68debc
#
_entry.id   5d847375148a72861ca4b5bdea68debc
#
_cell.length_a   1.000
_cell.length_b   1.000
_cell.length_c   1.000
_cell.angle_alpha   90.00
_cell.angle_beta   90.00
_cell.angle_gamma   90.00
#
_symmetry.space_group_name_H-M   'P 1'
#
loop_
_entity.id
_entity.type
_entity.pdbx_description
1 polymer ?
#
loop_
_entity_poly.entity_id
_entity_poly.type
_entity_poly.pdbx_seq_one_letter_code
_entity_poly.pdbx_strand_id
1 'polypeptide(L)'
;MKKWSNEAWEAAADVYDHTLELPFVKSLAAGTLPKEKFLFYLRQDTLYLRRYFRVLANIASRLDNVAHADAFIRFAADGIAVEKALHGQYLGGVSPTDDEMSPTCALYTSTLLSQALEPVEVEAAAVLPCFWIYQKVGEHILATAKVTDSNPYKDWITTYADETFAASTRLAIEICDSLAAQASASVRDRMTGIFRQCARLEWMFWESAWNLETWKI
;
A
#
# COMPACT_ATOMS: atom_id res chain seq x y z
N MET A 1 9.09 11.36 24.05
CA MET A 1 9.00 11.97 22.70
C MET A 1 7.78 11.41 21.99
N LYS A 2 7.08 12.22 21.22
CA LYS A 2 6.00 11.73 20.32
C LYS A 2 6.62 10.79 19.29
N LYS A 3 6.00 9.64 19.03
CA LYS A 3 6.45 8.71 17.98
C LYS A 3 6.35 9.37 16.61
N TRP A 4 7.29 9.10 15.71
CA TRP A 4 7.26 9.61 14.35
C TRP A 4 6.00 9.19 13.59
N SER A 5 5.53 7.99 13.80
CA SER A 5 4.30 7.48 13.19
C SER A 5 3.07 8.36 13.47
N ASN A 6 2.97 8.98 14.64
CA ASN A 6 1.89 9.92 14.92
C ASN A 6 1.99 11.19 14.06
N GLU A 7 3.22 11.68 13.86
CA GLU A 7 3.48 12.86 13.02
C GLU A 7 3.18 12.54 11.54
N ALA A 8 3.60 11.36 11.07
CA ALA A 8 3.35 10.87 9.72
C ALA A 8 1.85 10.73 9.44
N TRP A 9 1.11 10.11 10.36
CA TRP A 9 -0.33 9.93 10.21
C TRP A 9 -1.08 11.27 10.21
N GLU A 10 -0.76 12.17 11.15
CA GLU A 10 -1.34 13.52 11.16
C GLU A 10 -1.08 14.28 9.86
N ALA A 11 0.12 14.13 9.29
CA ALA A 11 0.48 14.76 8.02
C ALA A 11 -0.31 14.21 6.82
N ALA A 12 -0.87 13.01 6.90
CA ALA A 12 -1.61 12.35 5.83
C ALA A 12 -3.11 12.14 6.13
N ALA A 13 -3.61 12.60 7.28
CA ALA A 13 -4.97 12.35 7.72
C ALA A 13 -6.03 12.86 6.71
N ASP A 14 -5.81 14.05 6.15
CA ASP A 14 -6.67 14.60 5.10
C ASP A 14 -6.71 13.74 3.84
N VAL A 15 -5.59 13.13 3.46
CA VAL A 15 -5.52 12.23 2.30
C VAL A 15 -6.30 10.94 2.59
N TYR A 16 -6.16 10.39 3.80
CA TYR A 16 -6.93 9.22 4.21
C TYR A 16 -8.45 9.50 4.21
N ASP A 17 -8.87 10.63 4.76
CA ASP A 17 -10.28 11.03 4.76
C ASP A 17 -10.83 11.13 3.32
N HIS A 18 -10.08 11.74 2.40
CA HIS A 18 -10.45 11.81 0.99
C HIS A 18 -10.47 10.41 0.34
N THR A 19 -9.60 9.48 0.77
CA THR A 19 -9.60 8.10 0.26
C THR A 19 -10.91 7.38 0.58
N LEU A 20 -11.46 7.56 1.78
CA LEU A 20 -12.75 6.97 2.17
C LEU A 20 -13.93 7.51 1.35
N GLU A 21 -13.79 8.71 0.79
CA GLU A 21 -14.81 9.34 -0.03
C GLU A 21 -14.78 8.90 -1.51
N LEU A 22 -13.72 8.20 -1.94
CA LEU A 22 -13.60 7.76 -3.33
C LEU A 22 -14.77 6.85 -3.75
N PRO A 23 -15.33 7.07 -4.95
CA PRO A 23 -16.38 6.21 -5.50
C PRO A 23 -15.96 4.75 -5.58
N PHE A 24 -14.67 4.46 -5.84
CA PHE A 24 -14.13 3.11 -5.85
C PHE A 24 -14.31 2.44 -4.48
N VAL A 25 -13.84 3.07 -3.40
CA VAL A 25 -13.90 2.53 -2.03
C VAL A 25 -15.36 2.36 -1.57
N LYS A 26 -16.20 3.38 -1.81
CA LYS A 26 -17.63 3.32 -1.45
C LYS A 26 -18.38 2.22 -2.20
N SER A 27 -18.12 2.06 -3.50
CA SER A 27 -18.77 1.03 -4.31
C SER A 27 -18.27 -0.38 -3.97
N LEU A 28 -16.99 -0.53 -3.61
CA LEU A 28 -16.41 -1.78 -3.13
C LEU A 28 -17.06 -2.20 -1.80
N ALA A 29 -17.19 -1.27 -0.86
CA ALA A 29 -17.87 -1.49 0.42
C ALA A 29 -19.33 -1.92 0.24
N ALA A 30 -20.04 -1.27 -0.69
CA ALA A 30 -21.44 -1.57 -1.02
C ALA A 30 -21.62 -2.84 -1.88
N GLY A 31 -20.54 -3.45 -2.40
CA GLY A 31 -20.61 -4.58 -3.34
C GLY A 31 -21.13 -4.22 -4.73
N THR A 32 -21.11 -2.93 -5.09
CA THR A 32 -21.65 -2.40 -6.35
C THR A 32 -20.55 -1.90 -7.31
N LEU A 33 -19.29 -2.06 -6.96
CA LEU A 33 -18.17 -1.66 -7.82
C LEU A 33 -18.25 -2.44 -9.16
N PRO A 34 -18.20 -1.76 -10.33
CA PRO A 34 -18.18 -2.45 -11.61
C PRO A 34 -16.99 -3.42 -11.70
N LYS A 35 -17.27 -4.67 -12.12
CA LYS A 35 -16.26 -5.73 -12.18
C LYS A 35 -15.05 -5.34 -13.01
N GLU A 36 -15.24 -4.62 -14.12
CA GLU A 36 -14.14 -4.14 -14.97
C GLU A 36 -13.16 -3.23 -14.23
N LYS A 37 -13.66 -2.34 -13.34
CA LYS A 37 -12.83 -1.44 -12.54
C LYS A 37 -12.04 -2.20 -11.48
N PHE A 38 -12.66 -3.20 -10.86
CA PHE A 38 -11.97 -4.06 -9.91
C PHE A 38 -10.90 -4.91 -10.61
N LEU A 39 -11.18 -5.46 -11.79
CA LEU A 39 -10.18 -6.21 -12.56
C LEU A 39 -9.05 -5.31 -13.06
N PHE A 40 -9.34 -4.08 -13.45
CA PHE A 40 -8.31 -3.09 -13.77
C PHE A 40 -7.42 -2.83 -12.55
N TYR A 41 -8.02 -2.54 -11.38
CA TYR A 41 -7.29 -2.36 -10.12
C TYR A 41 -6.36 -3.55 -9.85
N LEU A 42 -6.83 -4.78 -9.91
CA LEU A 42 -6.02 -5.97 -9.64
C LEU A 42 -4.86 -6.15 -10.64
N ARG A 43 -5.05 -5.81 -11.91
CA ARG A 43 -3.97 -5.83 -12.90
C ARG A 43 -2.88 -4.81 -12.55
N GLN A 44 -3.27 -3.58 -12.22
CA GLN A 44 -2.33 -2.54 -11.79
C GLN A 44 -1.64 -2.91 -10.48
N ASP A 45 -2.37 -3.50 -9.54
CA ASP A 45 -1.85 -3.98 -8.26
C ASP A 45 -0.80 -5.10 -8.46
N THR A 46 -1.03 -6.05 -9.37
CA THR A 46 -0.04 -7.07 -9.76
C THR A 46 1.26 -6.41 -10.26
N LEU A 47 1.16 -5.39 -11.12
CA LEU A 47 2.33 -4.68 -11.67
C LEU A 47 3.05 -3.86 -10.60
N TYR A 48 2.29 -3.22 -9.70
CA TYR A 48 2.80 -2.50 -8.55
C TYR A 48 3.56 -3.42 -7.59
N LEU A 49 2.95 -4.52 -7.15
CA LEU A 49 3.51 -5.44 -6.17
C LEU A 49 4.81 -6.11 -6.65
N ARG A 50 4.94 -6.41 -7.94
CA ARG A 50 6.20 -6.92 -8.52
C ARG A 50 7.40 -5.99 -8.27
N ARG A 51 7.18 -4.67 -8.21
CA ARG A 51 8.22 -3.67 -7.92
C ARG A 51 8.32 -3.41 -6.43
N TYR A 52 7.21 -3.36 -5.73
CA TYR A 52 7.11 -3.14 -4.30
C TYR A 52 7.91 -4.18 -3.49
N PHE A 53 7.78 -5.48 -3.81
CA PHE A 53 8.53 -6.52 -3.12
C PHE A 53 10.04 -6.40 -3.30
N ARG A 54 10.51 -5.88 -4.43
CA ARG A 54 11.93 -5.57 -4.64
C ARG A 54 12.40 -4.41 -3.78
N VAL A 55 11.55 -3.39 -3.59
CA VAL A 55 11.84 -2.27 -2.68
C VAL A 55 11.92 -2.78 -1.24
N LEU A 56 10.99 -3.63 -0.79
CA LEU A 56 11.04 -4.24 0.55
C LEU A 56 12.34 -5.05 0.75
N ALA A 57 12.75 -5.84 -0.24
CA ALA A 57 14.00 -6.59 -0.19
C ALA A 57 15.24 -5.67 -0.18
N ASN A 58 15.20 -4.55 -0.91
CA ASN A 58 16.26 -3.53 -0.87
C ASN A 58 16.38 -2.89 0.51
N ILE A 59 15.25 -2.51 1.12
CA ILE A 59 15.24 -2.00 2.50
C ILE A 59 15.87 -3.02 3.44
N ALA A 60 15.46 -4.29 3.37
CA ALA A 60 16.01 -5.35 4.19
C ALA A 60 17.53 -5.44 4.11
N SER A 61 18.09 -5.32 2.89
CA SER A 61 19.55 -5.41 2.65
C SER A 61 20.35 -4.25 3.24
N ARG A 62 19.68 -3.14 3.59
CA ARG A 62 20.28 -1.90 4.07
C ARG A 62 20.11 -1.66 5.57
N LEU A 63 19.29 -2.50 6.25
CA LEU A 63 19.03 -2.38 7.67
C LEU A 63 20.10 -3.09 8.48
N ASP A 64 20.76 -2.38 9.41
CA ASP A 64 21.76 -2.95 10.32
C ASP A 64 21.14 -3.88 11.36
N ASN A 65 19.90 -3.60 11.79
CA ASN A 65 19.18 -4.44 12.74
C ASN A 65 18.65 -5.70 12.04
N VAL A 66 19.22 -6.87 12.41
CA VAL A 66 18.88 -8.17 11.80
C VAL A 66 17.39 -8.52 11.96
N ALA A 67 16.75 -8.17 13.09
CA ALA A 67 15.32 -8.45 13.29
C ALA A 67 14.45 -7.57 12.38
N HIS A 68 14.84 -6.31 12.14
CA HIS A 68 14.16 -5.44 11.19
C HIS A 68 14.35 -5.92 9.73
N ALA A 69 15.57 -6.35 9.39
CA ALA A 69 15.86 -6.93 8.07
C ALA A 69 15.04 -8.20 7.82
N ASP A 70 14.99 -9.13 8.78
CA ASP A 70 14.16 -10.34 8.71
C ASP A 70 12.67 -10.00 8.51
N ALA A 71 12.15 -8.99 9.23
CA ALA A 71 10.78 -8.54 9.07
C ALA A 71 10.49 -8.07 7.63
N PHE A 72 11.35 -7.25 7.03
CA PHE A 72 11.17 -6.77 5.66
C PHE A 72 11.30 -7.88 4.61
N ILE A 73 12.15 -8.91 4.84
CA ILE A 73 12.21 -10.11 4.01
C ILE A 73 10.88 -10.87 4.06
N ARG A 74 10.31 -11.04 5.27
CA ARG A 74 9.02 -11.70 5.45
C ARG A 74 7.90 -10.91 4.80
N PHE A 75 7.83 -9.60 4.97
CA PHE A 75 6.84 -8.76 4.31
C PHE A 75 6.86 -8.96 2.78
N ALA A 76 8.04 -9.05 2.17
CA ALA A 76 8.17 -9.32 0.75
C ALA A 76 7.67 -10.72 0.37
N ALA A 77 8.03 -11.76 1.15
CA ALA A 77 7.65 -13.13 0.87
C ALA A 77 6.14 -13.38 1.07
N ASP A 78 5.59 -12.89 2.18
CA ASP A 78 4.17 -13.05 2.53
C ASP A 78 3.28 -12.27 1.55
N GLY A 79 3.70 -11.05 1.15
CA GLY A 79 3.00 -10.26 0.14
C GLY A 79 2.91 -10.98 -1.20
N ILE A 80 3.98 -11.65 -1.65
CA ILE A 80 3.95 -12.48 -2.88
C ILE A 80 2.93 -13.62 -2.75
N ALA A 81 2.81 -14.23 -1.57
CA ALA A 81 1.85 -15.32 -1.35
C ALA A 81 0.40 -14.81 -1.38
N VAL A 82 0.13 -13.67 -0.74
CA VAL A 82 -1.19 -13.04 -0.74
C VAL A 82 -1.59 -12.58 -2.15
N GLU A 83 -0.68 -11.96 -2.89
CA GLU A 83 -0.90 -11.59 -4.30
C GLU A 83 -1.33 -12.78 -5.13
N LYS A 84 -0.57 -13.88 -5.07
CA LYS A 84 -0.90 -15.09 -5.85
C LYS A 84 -2.27 -15.66 -5.50
N ALA A 85 -2.66 -15.62 -4.23
CA ALA A 85 -3.95 -16.13 -3.78
C ALA A 85 -5.12 -15.26 -4.27
N LEU A 86 -5.06 -13.94 -4.04
CA LEU A 86 -6.12 -13.01 -4.43
C LEU A 86 -6.22 -12.86 -5.95
N HIS A 87 -5.09 -12.62 -6.62
CA HIS A 87 -5.12 -12.36 -8.06
C HIS A 87 -5.40 -13.61 -8.88
N GLY A 88 -4.92 -14.78 -8.43
CA GLY A 88 -5.23 -16.06 -9.08
C GLY A 88 -6.74 -16.33 -9.14
N GLN A 89 -7.48 -16.00 -8.10
CA GLN A 89 -8.92 -16.15 -8.01
C GLN A 89 -9.70 -15.27 -9.01
N TYR A 90 -9.28 -14.01 -9.17
CA TYR A 90 -10.01 -13.01 -9.96
C TYR A 90 -9.51 -12.86 -11.40
N LEU A 91 -8.20 -13.02 -11.65
CA LEU A 91 -7.59 -12.83 -12.96
C LEU A 91 -7.50 -14.12 -13.81
N GLY A 92 -7.94 -15.26 -13.27
CA GLY A 92 -7.95 -16.53 -14.03
C GLY A 92 -6.57 -17.00 -14.48
N GLY A 93 -5.51 -16.62 -13.75
CA GLY A 93 -4.13 -17.01 -14.08
C GLY A 93 -3.46 -16.15 -15.18
N VAL A 94 -4.14 -15.15 -15.72
CA VAL A 94 -3.55 -14.23 -16.70
C VAL A 94 -2.76 -13.14 -15.96
N SER A 95 -1.45 -13.10 -16.19
CA SER A 95 -0.56 -12.07 -15.65
C SER A 95 -0.48 -10.88 -16.59
N PRO A 96 -0.68 -9.63 -16.11
CA PRO A 96 -0.50 -8.44 -16.93
C PRO A 96 0.96 -8.26 -17.33
N THR A 97 1.18 -7.62 -18.48
CA THR A 97 2.49 -7.25 -19.00
C THR A 97 2.85 -5.81 -18.62
N ASP A 98 4.14 -5.46 -18.63
CA ASP A 98 4.61 -4.14 -18.16
C ASP A 98 4.09 -2.97 -19.01
N ASP A 99 3.75 -3.18 -20.27
CA ASP A 99 3.14 -2.20 -21.17
C ASP A 99 1.67 -1.88 -20.82
N GLU A 100 1.02 -2.72 -20.00
CA GLU A 100 -0.32 -2.45 -19.46
C GLU A 100 -0.30 -1.53 -18.21
N MET A 101 0.88 -1.12 -17.74
CA MET A 101 1.01 -0.28 -16.56
C MET A 101 0.44 1.13 -16.80
N SER A 102 -0.51 1.55 -15.97
CA SER A 102 -1.11 2.89 -16.04
C SER A 102 -0.12 3.99 -15.63
N PRO A 103 -0.34 5.25 -16.08
CA PRO A 103 0.47 6.39 -15.66
C PRO A 103 0.64 6.50 -14.14
N THR A 104 -0.43 6.35 -13.38
CA THR A 104 -0.40 6.42 -11.90
C THR A 104 0.41 5.27 -11.31
N CYS A 105 0.22 4.03 -11.78
CA CYS A 105 1.00 2.88 -11.32
C CYS A 105 2.49 3.06 -11.62
N ALA A 106 2.82 3.57 -12.83
CA ALA A 106 4.19 3.88 -13.22
C ALA A 106 4.81 4.98 -12.35
N LEU A 107 4.06 6.04 -12.05
CA LEU A 107 4.50 7.12 -11.17
C LEU A 107 4.76 6.59 -9.76
N TYR A 108 3.85 5.81 -9.20
CA TYR A 108 3.98 5.31 -7.83
C TYR A 108 5.18 4.36 -7.71
N THR A 109 5.28 3.38 -8.59
CA THR A 109 6.41 2.43 -8.58
C THR A 109 7.75 3.11 -8.81
N SER A 110 7.82 4.11 -9.70
CA SER A 110 9.04 4.91 -9.93
C SER A 110 9.42 5.75 -8.71
N THR A 111 8.42 6.34 -8.03
CA THR A 111 8.63 7.07 -6.77
C THR A 111 9.25 6.16 -5.71
N LEU A 112 8.71 4.96 -5.51
CA LEU A 112 9.27 4.00 -4.55
C LEU A 112 10.70 3.58 -4.91
N LEU A 113 10.94 3.21 -6.18
CA LEU A 113 12.26 2.79 -6.65
C LEU A 113 13.32 3.88 -6.52
N SER A 114 12.94 5.17 -6.69
CA SER A 114 13.86 6.29 -6.52
C SER A 114 14.35 6.46 -5.09
N GLN A 115 13.61 5.96 -4.09
CA GLN A 115 14.00 6.05 -2.69
C GLN A 115 15.22 5.17 -2.33
N ALA A 116 15.62 4.23 -3.19
CA ALA A 116 16.84 3.45 -3.02
C ALA A 116 18.11 4.34 -2.95
N LEU A 117 18.05 5.58 -3.47
CA LEU A 117 19.13 6.56 -3.42
C LEU A 117 19.12 7.42 -2.14
N GLU A 118 18.09 7.27 -1.32
CA GLU A 118 17.86 8.02 -0.10
C GLU A 118 18.33 7.24 1.14
N PRO A 119 18.43 7.84 2.37
CA PRO A 119 18.58 7.08 3.60
C PRO A 119 17.53 5.98 3.73
N VAL A 120 17.90 4.84 4.30
CA VAL A 120 16.99 3.68 4.42
C VAL A 120 15.73 4.01 5.22
N GLU A 121 15.81 4.95 6.17
CA GLU A 121 14.69 5.47 6.95
C GLU A 121 13.63 6.10 6.05
N VAL A 122 14.07 6.84 5.03
CA VAL A 122 13.18 7.50 4.06
C VAL A 122 12.55 6.46 3.13
N GLU A 123 13.33 5.48 2.67
CA GLU A 123 12.82 4.38 1.84
C GLU A 123 11.79 3.52 2.62
N ALA A 124 12.05 3.22 3.90
CA ALA A 124 11.11 2.51 4.76
C ALA A 124 9.80 3.30 4.99
N ALA A 125 9.90 4.62 5.17
CA ALA A 125 8.74 5.49 5.29
C ALA A 125 7.90 5.55 4.01
N ALA A 126 8.52 5.44 2.83
CA ALA A 126 7.84 5.47 1.54
C ALA A 126 6.93 4.26 1.30
N VAL A 127 7.31 3.08 1.79
CA VAL A 127 6.52 1.85 1.62
C VAL A 127 5.40 1.69 2.65
N LEU A 128 5.45 2.43 3.76
CA LEU A 128 4.51 2.28 4.87
C LEU A 128 3.04 2.60 4.52
N PRO A 129 2.70 3.58 3.65
CA PRO A 129 1.31 3.83 3.25
C PRO A 129 0.59 2.61 2.68
N CYS A 130 1.25 1.77 1.89
CA CYS A 130 0.68 0.55 1.32
C CYS A 130 0.20 -0.44 2.41
N PHE A 131 0.91 -0.54 3.53
CA PHE A 131 0.44 -1.31 4.68
C PHE A 131 -0.70 -0.58 5.42
N TRP A 132 -0.44 0.65 5.80
CA TRP A 132 -1.25 1.33 6.81
C TRP A 132 -2.59 1.84 6.28
N ILE A 133 -2.59 2.42 5.09
CA ILE A 133 -3.83 2.93 4.48
C ILE A 133 -4.75 1.77 4.10
N TYR A 134 -4.22 0.69 3.51
CA TYR A 134 -5.02 -0.49 3.17
C TYR A 134 -5.65 -1.14 4.40
N GLN A 135 -4.87 -1.32 5.49
CA GLN A 135 -5.41 -1.79 6.76
C GLN A 135 -6.56 -0.90 7.25
N LYS A 136 -6.33 0.41 7.28
CA LYS A 136 -7.33 1.37 7.78
C LYS A 136 -8.59 1.43 6.91
N VAL A 137 -8.47 1.29 5.60
CA VAL A 137 -9.61 1.19 4.68
C VAL A 137 -10.38 -0.11 4.91
N GLY A 138 -9.69 -1.25 5.02
CA GLY A 138 -10.32 -2.55 5.32
C GLY A 138 -11.07 -2.53 6.65
N GLU A 139 -10.45 -2.06 7.73
CA GLU A 139 -11.07 -1.88 9.05
C GLU A 139 -12.29 -0.97 9.00
N HIS A 140 -12.18 0.18 8.31
CA HIS A 140 -13.29 1.13 8.16
C HIS A 140 -14.48 0.49 7.44
N ILE A 141 -14.24 -0.23 6.35
CA ILE A 141 -15.32 -0.89 5.59
C ILE A 141 -16.02 -1.94 6.46
N LEU A 142 -15.27 -2.78 7.18
CA LEU A 142 -15.88 -3.77 8.07
C LEU A 142 -16.68 -3.14 9.22
N ALA A 143 -16.21 -2.01 9.75
CA ALA A 143 -16.88 -1.32 10.84
C ALA A 143 -18.16 -0.57 10.40
N THR A 144 -18.21 -0.09 9.15
CA THR A 144 -19.28 0.81 8.69
C THR A 144 -20.25 0.19 7.69
N ALA A 145 -19.81 -0.80 6.93
CA ALA A 145 -20.63 -1.47 5.93
C ALA A 145 -21.10 -2.84 6.42
N LYS A 146 -22.33 -3.23 6.06
CA LYS A 146 -22.79 -4.63 6.21
C LYS A 146 -22.16 -5.47 5.09
N VAL A 147 -20.91 -5.89 5.29
CA VAL A 147 -20.26 -6.81 4.36
C VAL A 147 -20.89 -8.19 4.52
N THR A 148 -21.74 -8.59 3.56
CA THR A 148 -22.42 -9.87 3.54
C THR A 148 -21.69 -10.85 2.62
N ASP A 149 -22.06 -12.14 2.71
CA ASP A 149 -21.52 -13.18 1.81
C ASP A 149 -21.84 -12.92 0.33
N SER A 150 -22.84 -12.07 0.06
CA SER A 150 -23.19 -11.66 -1.30
C SER A 150 -22.33 -10.51 -1.86
N ASN A 151 -21.48 -9.87 -1.05
CA ASN A 151 -20.55 -8.87 -1.56
C ASN A 151 -19.43 -9.56 -2.36
N PRO A 152 -19.30 -9.33 -3.69
CA PRO A 152 -18.32 -10.02 -4.52
C PRO A 152 -16.87 -9.65 -4.18
N TYR A 153 -16.64 -8.64 -3.34
CA TYR A 153 -15.32 -8.14 -2.91
C TYR A 153 -15.03 -8.48 -1.44
N LYS A 154 -15.84 -9.35 -0.82
CA LYS A 154 -15.68 -9.73 0.58
C LYS A 154 -14.27 -10.22 0.89
N ASP A 155 -13.71 -11.08 0.05
CA ASP A 155 -12.39 -11.67 0.27
C ASP A 155 -11.30 -10.60 0.29
N TRP A 156 -11.38 -9.60 -0.58
CA TRP A 156 -10.49 -8.44 -0.57
C TRP A 156 -10.62 -7.66 0.75
N ILE A 157 -11.85 -7.33 1.14
CA ILE A 157 -12.13 -6.55 2.36
C ILE A 157 -11.61 -7.28 3.60
N THR A 158 -11.87 -8.59 3.71
CA THR A 158 -11.46 -9.40 4.86
C THR A 158 -9.95 -9.58 4.92
N THR A 159 -9.26 -9.69 3.78
CA THR A 159 -7.80 -9.80 3.72
C THR A 159 -7.12 -8.60 4.34
N TYR A 160 -7.53 -7.38 3.98
CA TYR A 160 -6.90 -6.15 4.49
C TYR A 160 -7.37 -5.75 5.90
N ALA A 161 -8.45 -6.34 6.41
CA ALA A 161 -8.90 -6.18 7.78
C ALA A 161 -8.50 -7.35 8.70
N ASP A 162 -7.75 -8.32 8.20
CA ASP A 162 -7.29 -9.49 8.98
C ASP A 162 -6.23 -9.11 10.00
N GLU A 163 -6.23 -9.80 11.14
CA GLU A 163 -5.27 -9.57 12.23
C GLU A 163 -3.82 -9.86 11.82
N THR A 164 -3.58 -10.78 10.90
CA THR A 164 -2.24 -11.08 10.39
C THR A 164 -1.68 -9.88 9.62
N PHE A 165 -2.50 -9.26 8.75
CA PHE A 165 -2.13 -8.06 8.04
C PHE A 165 -1.95 -6.87 9.00
N ALA A 166 -2.83 -6.74 9.99
CA ALA A 166 -2.73 -5.72 11.04
C ALA A 166 -1.43 -5.88 11.87
N ALA A 167 -1.04 -7.10 12.21
CA ALA A 167 0.22 -7.37 12.92
C ALA A 167 1.44 -6.96 12.08
N SER A 168 1.45 -7.28 10.79
CA SER A 168 2.51 -6.86 9.86
C SER A 168 2.59 -5.33 9.75
N THR A 169 1.45 -4.67 9.66
CA THR A 169 1.37 -3.19 9.64
C THR A 169 1.93 -2.57 10.93
N ARG A 170 1.53 -3.09 12.11
CA ARG A 170 2.06 -2.60 13.38
C ARG A 170 3.57 -2.75 13.46
N LEU A 171 4.11 -3.89 13.05
CA LEU A 171 5.55 -4.13 13.04
C LEU A 171 6.26 -3.17 12.07
N ALA A 172 5.72 -2.91 10.88
CA ALA A 172 6.29 -1.95 9.94
C ALA A 172 6.31 -0.53 10.53
N ILE A 173 5.23 -0.11 11.22
CA ILE A 173 5.17 1.17 11.94
C ILE A 173 6.24 1.24 13.04
N GLU A 174 6.38 0.19 13.86
CA GLU A 174 7.36 0.12 14.95
C GLU A 174 8.80 0.21 14.42
N ILE A 175 9.10 -0.44 13.30
CA ILE A 175 10.40 -0.34 12.65
C ILE A 175 10.66 1.08 12.17
N CYS A 176 9.70 1.72 11.50
CA CYS A 176 9.84 3.13 11.10
C CYS A 176 10.01 4.08 12.29
N ASP A 177 9.30 3.87 13.40
CA ASP A 177 9.49 4.64 14.64
C ASP A 177 10.90 4.45 15.22
N SER A 178 11.43 3.23 15.20
CA SER A 178 12.78 2.91 15.65
C SER A 178 13.85 3.60 14.78
N LEU A 179 13.68 3.57 13.47
CA LEU A 179 14.57 4.24 12.52
C LEU A 179 14.53 5.76 12.71
N ALA A 180 13.34 6.34 12.82
CA ALA A 180 13.16 7.78 13.05
C ALA A 180 13.76 8.25 14.39
N ALA A 181 13.74 7.41 15.42
CA ALA A 181 14.32 7.75 16.72
C ALA A 181 15.85 7.97 16.67
N GLN A 182 16.53 7.35 15.71
CA GLN A 182 17.97 7.44 15.49
C GLN A 182 18.34 8.45 14.38
N ALA A 183 17.36 8.85 13.57
CA ALA A 183 17.56 9.75 12.44
C ALA A 183 17.73 11.22 12.87
N SER A 184 18.44 11.99 12.05
CA SER A 184 18.50 13.45 12.19
C SER A 184 17.12 14.09 11.93
N ALA A 185 16.92 15.33 12.40
CA ALA A 185 15.68 16.08 12.14
C ALA A 185 15.38 16.18 10.64
N SER A 186 16.40 16.47 9.83
CA SER A 186 16.26 16.57 8.36
C SER A 186 15.83 15.25 7.71
N VAL A 187 16.32 14.09 8.18
CA VAL A 187 15.90 12.78 7.69
C VAL A 187 14.46 12.50 8.11
N ARG A 188 14.07 12.81 9.35
CA ARG A 188 12.69 12.68 9.84
C ARG A 188 11.70 13.53 9.04
N ASP A 189 12.06 14.76 8.71
CA ASP A 189 11.22 15.63 7.86
C ASP A 189 11.01 15.00 6.47
N ARG A 190 12.06 14.41 5.90
CA ARG A 190 12.00 13.70 4.62
C ARG A 190 11.15 12.43 4.72
N MET A 191 11.26 11.65 5.81
CA MET A 191 10.40 10.50 6.08
C MET A 191 8.92 10.91 6.09
N THR A 192 8.58 12.00 6.77
CA THR A 192 7.20 12.52 6.83
C THR A 192 6.73 13.01 5.45
N GLY A 193 7.59 13.71 4.72
CA GLY A 193 7.30 14.20 3.37
C GLY A 193 7.00 13.08 2.38
N ILE A 194 7.85 12.03 2.35
CA ILE A 194 7.65 10.90 1.43
C ILE A 194 6.46 10.03 1.84
N PHE A 195 6.22 9.83 3.15
CA PHE A 195 5.03 9.13 3.63
C PHE A 195 3.75 9.81 3.11
N ARG A 196 3.63 11.13 3.28
CA ARG A 196 2.50 11.90 2.76
C ARG A 196 2.38 11.82 1.24
N GLN A 197 3.51 11.89 0.52
CA GLN A 197 3.52 11.77 -0.94
C GLN A 197 3.00 10.39 -1.37
N CYS A 198 3.50 9.31 -0.76
CA CYS A 198 3.04 7.96 -1.08
C CYS A 198 1.58 7.72 -0.66
N ALA A 199 1.10 8.33 0.44
CA ALA A 199 -0.32 8.32 0.79
C ALA A 199 -1.19 8.95 -0.33
N ARG A 200 -0.75 10.05 -0.95
CA ARG A 200 -1.43 10.64 -2.12
C ARG A 200 -1.41 9.70 -3.33
N LEU A 201 -0.32 8.95 -3.51
CA LEU A 201 -0.21 7.98 -4.59
C LEU A 201 -1.13 6.77 -4.37
N GLU A 202 -1.41 6.38 -3.12
CA GLU A 202 -2.46 5.41 -2.80
C GLU A 202 -3.85 5.93 -3.21
N TRP A 203 -4.18 7.17 -2.85
CA TRP A 203 -5.43 7.79 -3.26
C TRP A 203 -5.57 7.82 -4.78
N MET A 204 -4.52 8.27 -5.49
CA MET A 204 -4.48 8.31 -6.95
C MET A 204 -4.64 6.92 -7.57
N PHE A 205 -4.08 5.88 -6.93
CA PHE A 205 -4.14 4.51 -7.42
C PHE A 205 -5.59 4.00 -7.50
N TRP A 206 -6.41 4.21 -6.46
CA TRP A 206 -7.83 3.86 -6.49
C TRP A 206 -8.63 4.76 -7.43
N GLU A 207 -8.31 6.06 -7.50
CA GLU A 207 -8.93 6.96 -8.46
C GLU A 207 -8.63 6.55 -9.90
N SER A 208 -7.40 6.17 -10.21
CA SER A 208 -7.00 5.67 -11.53
C SER A 208 -7.79 4.43 -11.95
N ALA A 209 -8.01 3.51 -11.00
CA ALA A 209 -8.82 2.32 -11.23
C ALA A 209 -10.31 2.66 -11.44
N TRP A 210 -10.85 3.63 -10.71
CA TRP A 210 -12.19 4.12 -10.95
C TRP A 210 -12.37 4.69 -12.35
N ASN A 211 -11.36 5.38 -12.86
CA ASN A 211 -11.37 6.04 -14.15
C ASN A 211 -10.88 5.15 -15.31
N LEU A 212 -10.42 3.89 -15.02
CA LEU A 212 -9.79 3.01 -16.01
C LEU A 212 -8.65 3.74 -16.75
N GLU A 213 -7.74 4.36 -15.99
CA GLU A 213 -6.72 5.26 -16.50
C GLU A 213 -5.81 4.59 -17.54
N THR A 214 -5.59 5.26 -18.66
CA THR A 214 -4.65 4.85 -19.71
C THR A 214 -3.73 5.99 -20.11
N TRP A 215 -2.63 5.67 -20.77
CA TRP A 215 -1.78 6.66 -21.41
C TRP A 215 -2.57 7.43 -22.47
N LYS A 216 -2.33 8.74 -22.56
CA LYS A 216 -3.05 9.63 -23.49
C LYS A 216 -2.48 9.61 -24.91
N ILE A 217 -1.39 8.91 -25.11
CA ILE A 217 -0.66 8.79 -26.39
C ILE A 217 -0.26 7.34 -26.60
#